data_de3653af878bf84ef72987b236e5893d
#
_entry.id   de3653af878bf84ef72987b236e5893d
#
_cell.length_a   1.000
_cell.length_b   1.000
_cell.length_c   1.000
_cell.angle_alpha   90.00
_cell.angle_beta   90.00
_cell.angle_gamma   90.00
#
_symmetry.space_group_name_H-M   'P 1'
#
loop_
_entity.id
_entity.type
_entity.pdbx_description
1 polymer ?
#
loop_
_entity_poly.entity_id
_entity_poly.type
_entity_poly.pdbx_seq_one_letter_code
_entity_poly.pdbx_strand_id
1 'polypeptide(L)'
;MAKSKSDIPLGGAEQNMSREELAAVAKTVAALSPEDRDLLAAVQESPYRLTTAEQFLEFEKNVDCFVLEPHVQTLEDLGWEYLEEKLTIGLTDDLRAAIDPAPFGRRAQEEDRGCFTSRGYLFLTGDEWQHDHPQEKQADRKPSIKERLEQSKQECMGKNKAPAPHKG
;
A
#
# COMPACT_ATOMS: atom_id res chain seq x y z
N MET A 1 -8.99 -26.58 17.84
CA MET A 1 -9.14 -25.89 17.50
C MET A 1 -9.23 -25.13 16.28
N ALA A 2 -10.41 -24.87 15.92
CA ALA A 2 -10.70 -24.14 14.75
C ALA A 2 -10.18 -22.74 14.80
N LYS A 3 -9.79 -22.32 15.97
CA LYS A 3 -9.26 -21.04 16.13
C LYS A 3 -8.07 -20.72 15.33
N SER A 4 -7.18 -21.66 15.13
CA SER A 4 -5.96 -21.37 14.43
C SER A 4 -6.23 -20.98 13.00
N LYS A 5 -7.29 -21.50 12.42
CA LYS A 5 -7.58 -21.16 11.06
C LYS A 5 -8.13 -19.79 10.94
N SER A 6 -8.93 -19.37 11.94
CA SER A 6 -9.52 -18.06 11.85
C SER A 6 -8.51 -16.96 12.09
N ASP A 7 -7.33 -17.33 12.57
CA ASP A 7 -6.30 -16.34 12.80
C ASP A 7 -5.62 -15.89 11.50
N ILE A 8 -5.84 -16.62 10.42
CA ILE A 8 -5.22 -16.26 9.15
C ILE A 8 -6.17 -15.34 8.40
N PRO A 9 -5.73 -14.11 8.09
CA PRO A 9 -6.59 -13.12 7.48
C PRO A 9 -6.71 -13.30 5.98
N LEU A 10 -7.41 -14.34 5.55
CA LEU A 10 -7.57 -14.62 4.15
C LEU A 10 -8.77 -13.96 3.49
N GLY A 11 -9.70 -13.46 4.32
CA GLY A 11 -10.82 -12.71 3.78
C GLY A 11 -11.70 -13.46 2.80
N GLY A 12 -11.83 -14.75 3.00
CA GLY A 12 -12.66 -15.56 2.11
C GLY A 12 -11.94 -16.11 0.90
N ALA A 13 -10.69 -15.71 0.69
CA ALA A 13 -9.95 -16.18 -0.46
C ALA A 13 -9.68 -17.69 -0.42
N GLU A 14 -9.74 -18.26 0.79
CA GLU A 14 -9.48 -19.68 0.94
C GLU A 14 -10.46 -20.53 0.15
N GLN A 15 -11.60 -19.98 -0.20
CA GLN A 15 -12.58 -20.74 -0.94
C GLN A 15 -12.12 -21.01 -2.36
N ASN A 16 -11.19 -20.21 -2.83
CA ASN A 16 -10.68 -20.36 -4.19
C ASN A 16 -9.33 -21.06 -4.26
N MET A 17 -8.91 -21.66 -3.15
CA MET A 17 -7.59 -22.27 -3.09
C MET A 17 -7.70 -23.77 -2.91
N SER A 18 -6.75 -24.48 -3.53
CA SER A 18 -6.65 -25.91 -3.30
C SER A 18 -6.10 -26.14 -1.90
N ARG A 19 -6.16 -27.39 -1.46
CA ARG A 19 -5.66 -27.73 -0.16
C ARG A 19 -4.16 -27.45 -0.04
N GLU A 20 -3.44 -27.73 -1.10
CA GLU A 20 -2.01 -27.49 -1.13
C GLU A 20 -1.69 -26.00 -1.10
N GLU A 21 -2.46 -25.23 -1.83
CA GLU A 21 -2.29 -23.78 -1.81
C GLU A 21 -2.58 -23.22 -0.44
N LEU A 22 -3.63 -23.71 0.19
CA LEU A 22 -3.98 -23.25 1.52
C LEU A 22 -2.87 -23.56 2.52
N ALA A 23 -2.28 -24.74 2.41
CA ALA A 23 -1.21 -25.11 3.32
C ALA A 23 0.00 -24.21 3.13
N ALA A 24 0.34 -23.92 1.89
CA ALA A 24 1.48 -23.05 1.60
C ALA A 24 1.22 -21.64 2.10
N VAL A 25 0.01 -21.12 1.86
CA VAL A 25 -0.35 -19.80 2.30
C VAL A 25 -0.32 -19.69 3.82
N ALA A 26 -0.88 -20.70 4.49
CA ALA A 26 -0.90 -20.71 5.95
C ALA A 26 0.51 -20.67 6.52
N LYS A 27 1.40 -21.43 5.91
CA LYS A 27 2.77 -21.49 6.37
C LYS A 27 3.45 -20.14 6.16
N THR A 28 3.25 -19.54 5.01
CA THR A 28 3.84 -18.26 4.68
C THR A 28 3.32 -17.16 5.60
N VAL A 29 2.02 -17.13 5.83
CA VAL A 29 1.43 -16.10 6.68
C VAL A 29 1.91 -16.28 8.12
N ALA A 30 2.04 -17.51 8.57
CA ALA A 30 2.50 -17.77 9.92
C ALA A 30 3.94 -17.30 10.12
N ALA A 31 4.71 -17.26 9.05
CA ALA A 31 6.10 -16.81 9.11
C ALA A 31 6.27 -15.30 9.06
N LEU A 32 5.21 -14.58 8.78
CA LEU A 32 5.29 -13.12 8.72
C LEU A 32 5.56 -12.53 10.11
N SER A 33 6.21 -11.39 10.14
CA SER A 33 6.39 -10.67 11.39
C SER A 33 5.03 -10.21 11.90
N PRO A 34 4.91 -9.89 13.18
CA PRO A 34 3.63 -9.38 13.69
C PRO A 34 3.17 -8.13 12.96
N GLU A 35 4.09 -7.28 12.57
CA GLU A 35 3.74 -6.06 11.85
C GLU A 35 3.19 -6.37 10.46
N ASP A 36 3.86 -7.29 9.77
CA ASP A 36 3.40 -7.66 8.44
C ASP A 36 2.08 -8.40 8.50
N ARG A 37 1.86 -9.15 9.56
CA ARG A 37 0.61 -9.87 9.74
C ARG A 37 -0.53 -8.90 10.00
N ASP A 38 -0.28 -7.86 10.79
CA ASP A 38 -1.27 -6.81 11.02
C ASP A 38 -1.57 -6.07 9.72
N LEU A 39 -0.53 -5.82 8.94
CA LEU A 39 -0.72 -5.17 7.65
C LEU A 39 -1.59 -6.03 6.74
N LEU A 40 -1.31 -7.32 6.68
CA LEU A 40 -2.10 -8.22 5.86
C LEU A 40 -3.55 -8.23 6.31
N ALA A 41 -3.77 -8.26 7.62
CA ALA A 41 -5.14 -8.24 8.13
C ALA A 41 -5.85 -6.97 7.71
N ALA A 42 -5.18 -5.83 7.75
CA ALA A 42 -5.77 -4.57 7.31
C ALA A 42 -6.06 -4.60 5.81
N VAL A 43 -5.13 -5.14 5.02
CA VAL A 43 -5.32 -5.25 3.58
C VAL A 43 -6.56 -6.07 3.27
N GLN A 44 -6.78 -7.16 4.03
CA GLN A 44 -7.92 -8.02 3.80
C GLN A 44 -9.25 -7.38 4.16
N GLU A 45 -9.23 -6.31 4.97
CA GLU A 45 -10.43 -5.55 5.26
C GLU A 45 -10.68 -4.45 4.24
N SER A 46 -9.75 -4.22 3.34
CA SER A 46 -9.81 -3.11 2.41
C SER A 46 -10.26 -3.58 1.03
N PRO A 47 -10.53 -2.64 0.11
CA PRO A 47 -10.82 -3.02 -1.27
C PRO A 47 -9.62 -3.65 -1.98
N TYR A 48 -8.45 -3.57 -1.38
CA TYR A 48 -7.22 -4.08 -1.99
C TYR A 48 -6.88 -5.48 -1.54
N ARG A 49 -7.82 -6.17 -0.93
CA ARG A 49 -7.55 -7.49 -0.36
C ARG A 49 -7.03 -8.46 -1.42
N LEU A 50 -6.20 -9.37 -0.94
CA LEU A 50 -5.63 -10.38 -1.80
C LEU A 50 -6.66 -11.49 -2.03
N THR A 51 -6.65 -12.06 -3.21
CA THR A 51 -7.64 -13.06 -3.58
C THR A 51 -7.04 -14.36 -4.10
N THR A 52 -5.74 -14.41 -4.38
CA THR A 52 -5.12 -15.60 -4.91
C THR A 52 -4.00 -16.07 -4.01
N ALA A 53 -3.71 -17.37 -4.07
CA ALA A 53 -2.63 -17.93 -3.28
C ALA A 53 -1.30 -17.26 -3.63
N GLU A 54 -1.10 -16.99 -4.90
CA GLU A 54 0.14 -16.37 -5.36
C GLU A 54 0.37 -15.04 -4.66
N GLN A 55 -0.69 -14.23 -4.54
CA GLN A 55 -0.58 -12.94 -3.90
C GLN A 55 -0.15 -13.08 -2.43
N PHE A 56 -0.73 -14.05 -1.73
CA PHE A 56 -0.38 -14.27 -0.34
C PHE A 56 1.07 -14.73 -0.21
N LEU A 57 1.51 -15.57 -1.12
CA LEU A 57 2.89 -16.08 -1.07
C LEU A 57 3.89 -14.96 -1.39
N GLU A 58 3.49 -14.00 -2.17
CA GLU A 58 4.35 -12.89 -2.54
C GLU A 58 4.21 -11.68 -1.63
N PHE A 59 3.31 -11.75 -0.68
CA PHE A 59 2.98 -10.57 0.13
C PHE A 59 4.19 -9.98 0.85
N GLU A 60 5.03 -10.83 1.39
CA GLU A 60 6.17 -10.37 2.17
C GLU A 60 7.08 -9.44 1.37
N LYS A 61 7.26 -9.71 0.12
CA LYS A 61 8.11 -8.86 -0.71
C LYS A 61 7.37 -7.63 -1.22
N ASN A 62 6.08 -7.57 -0.98
CA ASN A 62 5.25 -6.47 -1.46
C ASN A 62 4.62 -5.64 -0.36
N VAL A 63 5.12 -5.79 0.87
CA VAL A 63 4.57 -5.01 1.98
C VAL A 63 4.75 -3.51 1.75
N ASP A 64 5.75 -3.14 0.99
CA ASP A 64 6.00 -1.72 0.70
C ASP A 64 4.96 -1.10 -0.22
N CYS A 65 4.10 -1.91 -0.81
CA CYS A 65 3.01 -1.38 -1.63
C CYS A 65 1.92 -0.75 -0.77
N PHE A 66 1.94 -1.01 0.53
CA PHE A 66 0.89 -0.55 1.44
C PHE A 66 1.47 0.26 2.58
N VAL A 67 0.67 1.21 3.07
CA VAL A 67 1.01 1.95 4.28
C VAL A 67 -0.15 1.80 5.24
N LEU A 68 0.14 1.39 6.45
CA LEU A 68 -0.85 1.28 7.51
C LEU A 68 -0.48 2.25 8.61
N GLU A 69 -1.41 3.13 8.95
CA GLU A 69 -1.22 4.10 10.04
C GLU A 69 -2.10 3.67 11.20
N PRO A 70 -1.53 2.95 12.16
CA PRO A 70 -2.37 2.37 13.23
C PRO A 70 -3.00 3.43 14.13
N HIS A 71 -2.38 4.59 14.24
CA HIS A 71 -2.90 5.66 15.10
C HIS A 71 -3.98 6.49 14.44
N VAL A 72 -4.23 6.30 13.16
CA VAL A 72 -5.25 7.05 12.42
C VAL A 72 -6.45 6.14 12.26
N GLN A 73 -7.48 6.37 13.03
CA GLN A 73 -8.64 5.48 13.04
C GLN A 73 -9.94 6.16 12.68
N THR A 74 -9.94 7.48 12.57
CA THR A 74 -11.14 8.23 12.23
C THR A 74 -10.80 9.29 11.20
N LEU A 75 -11.84 9.85 10.60
CA LEU A 75 -11.65 10.97 9.68
C LEU A 75 -11.01 12.15 10.39
N GLU A 76 -11.35 12.34 11.65
CA GLU A 76 -10.76 13.43 12.41
C GLU A 76 -9.27 13.21 12.60
N ASP A 77 -8.87 11.98 12.94
CA ASP A 77 -7.45 11.68 13.08
C ASP A 77 -6.71 11.96 11.77
N LEU A 78 -7.28 11.51 10.68
CA LEU A 78 -6.68 11.72 9.37
C LEU A 78 -6.62 13.19 9.02
N GLY A 79 -7.66 13.92 9.40
CA GLY A 79 -7.70 15.36 9.16
C GLY A 79 -6.58 16.10 9.87
N TRP A 80 -6.32 15.72 11.12
CA TRP A 80 -5.24 16.37 11.86
C TRP A 80 -3.88 16.05 11.23
N GLU A 81 -3.68 14.82 10.78
CA GLU A 81 -2.45 14.44 10.08
C GLU A 81 -2.28 15.27 8.81
N TYR A 82 -3.37 15.42 8.07
CA TYR A 82 -3.35 16.18 6.83
C TYR A 82 -3.01 17.64 7.10
N LEU A 83 -3.61 18.21 8.12
CA LEU A 83 -3.37 19.59 8.46
C LEU A 83 -1.93 19.83 8.92
N GLU A 84 -1.42 18.92 9.75
CA GLU A 84 -0.06 19.05 10.23
C GLU A 84 0.94 18.94 9.09
N GLU A 85 0.64 18.10 8.13
CA GLU A 85 1.50 17.93 6.99
C GLU A 85 1.48 19.13 6.06
N LYS A 86 0.30 19.72 5.86
CA LYS A 86 0.14 20.81 4.91
C LYS A 86 0.47 22.18 5.48
N LEU A 87 0.37 22.33 6.79
CA LEU A 87 0.63 23.63 7.39
C LEU A 87 2.10 23.75 7.78
N THR A 88 2.65 24.92 7.49
CA THR A 88 4.04 25.17 7.84
C THR A 88 4.19 25.68 9.28
N ILE A 89 3.10 26.11 9.88
CA ILE A 89 3.12 26.56 11.25
C ILE A 89 2.43 25.53 12.13
N GLY A 90 2.81 25.50 13.40
CA GLY A 90 2.21 24.56 14.32
C GLY A 90 0.78 24.93 14.63
N LEU A 91 0.01 23.92 15.02
CA LEU A 91 -1.38 24.13 15.39
C LEU A 91 -1.42 24.41 16.89
N THR A 92 -1.92 25.56 17.26
CA THR A 92 -2.12 25.91 18.64
C THR A 92 -3.42 25.29 19.14
N ASP A 93 -3.58 25.27 20.47
CA ASP A 93 -4.81 24.73 21.04
C ASP A 93 -6.02 25.51 20.56
N ASP A 94 -5.87 26.82 20.43
CA ASP A 94 -6.97 27.65 19.97
C ASP A 94 -7.37 27.31 18.54
N LEU A 95 -6.40 27.09 17.67
CA LEU A 95 -6.68 26.71 16.30
C LEU A 95 -7.32 25.34 16.22
N ARG A 96 -6.82 24.40 17.05
CA ARG A 96 -7.40 23.08 17.06
C ARG A 96 -8.85 23.11 17.50
N ALA A 97 -9.15 23.97 18.45
CA ALA A 97 -10.53 24.10 18.93
C ALA A 97 -11.46 24.70 17.88
N ALA A 98 -10.92 25.50 16.98
CA ALA A 98 -11.72 26.18 15.98
C ALA A 98 -11.86 25.41 14.66
N ILE A 99 -11.04 24.41 14.45
CA ILE A 99 -11.02 23.68 13.19
C ILE A 99 -11.75 22.36 13.31
N ASP A 100 -12.59 22.06 12.32
CA ASP A 100 -13.20 20.75 12.19
C ASP A 100 -12.30 19.93 11.28
N PRO A 101 -11.64 18.91 11.80
CA PRO A 101 -10.69 18.14 10.96
C PRO A 101 -11.34 17.19 9.97
N ALA A 102 -12.60 16.85 10.15
CA ALA A 102 -13.23 15.83 9.32
C ALA A 102 -13.21 16.15 7.82
N PRO A 103 -13.50 17.38 7.40
CA PRO A 103 -13.42 17.67 5.96
C PRO A 103 -12.02 17.49 5.39
N PHE A 104 -11.02 17.79 6.20
CA PHE A 104 -9.63 17.62 5.76
C PHE A 104 -9.28 16.13 5.69
N GLY A 105 -9.84 15.32 6.59
CA GLY A 105 -9.69 13.89 6.52
C GLY A 105 -10.30 13.31 5.27
N ARG A 106 -11.46 13.80 4.88
CA ARG A 106 -12.10 13.32 3.66
C ARG A 106 -11.25 13.66 2.44
N ARG A 107 -10.66 14.85 2.44
CA ARG A 107 -9.81 15.24 1.34
C ARG A 107 -8.58 14.34 1.26
N ALA A 108 -7.97 14.06 2.39
CA ALA A 108 -6.81 13.18 2.43
C ALA A 108 -7.17 11.80 1.92
N GLN A 109 -8.32 11.28 2.35
CA GLN A 109 -8.75 9.95 1.94
C GLN A 109 -8.96 9.89 0.42
N GLU A 110 -9.52 10.95 -0.15
CA GLU A 110 -9.71 11.00 -1.58
C GLU A 110 -8.38 11.00 -2.32
N GLU A 111 -7.43 11.76 -1.82
CA GLU A 111 -6.12 11.86 -2.45
C GLU A 111 -5.36 10.54 -2.35
N ASP A 112 -5.44 9.91 -1.19
CA ASP A 112 -4.73 8.67 -0.93
C ASP A 112 -5.45 7.45 -1.46
N ARG A 113 -6.74 7.56 -1.70
CA ARG A 113 -7.60 6.43 -2.02
C ARG A 113 -7.51 5.39 -0.91
N GLY A 114 -7.43 5.88 0.33
CA GLY A 114 -7.26 4.99 1.46
C GLY A 114 -8.57 4.54 2.05
N CYS A 115 -8.48 3.65 3.02
CA CYS A 115 -9.64 3.19 3.73
C CYS A 115 -9.30 2.95 5.19
N PHE A 116 -10.33 3.01 6.04
CA PHE A 116 -10.15 2.74 7.45
C PHE A 116 -10.41 1.28 7.71
N THR A 117 -9.54 0.66 8.47
CA THR A 117 -9.68 -0.74 8.86
C THR A 117 -9.68 -0.81 10.38
N SER A 118 -9.95 -1.98 10.91
CA SER A 118 -9.93 -2.16 12.35
C SER A 118 -8.54 -1.94 12.94
N ARG A 119 -7.52 -1.95 12.09
CA ARG A 119 -6.15 -1.77 12.53
C ARG A 119 -5.57 -0.40 12.20
N GLY A 120 -6.37 0.45 11.58
CA GLY A 120 -5.92 1.80 11.26
C GLY A 120 -6.23 2.16 9.82
N TYR A 121 -5.66 3.25 9.37
CA TYR A 121 -5.89 3.78 8.03
C TYR A 121 -4.89 3.14 7.06
N LEU A 122 -5.40 2.61 5.97
CA LEU A 122 -4.58 1.90 4.98
C LEU A 122 -4.68 2.57 3.63
N PHE A 123 -3.54 2.76 2.98
CA PHE A 123 -3.55 3.27 1.61
C PHE A 123 -2.37 2.68 0.85
N LEU A 124 -2.40 2.84 -0.48
CA LEU A 124 -1.36 2.30 -1.35
C LEU A 124 -0.29 3.32 -1.61
N THR A 125 0.95 2.84 -1.73
CA THR A 125 2.06 3.73 -2.05
C THR A 125 2.14 4.05 -3.54
N GLY A 126 1.55 3.21 -4.37
CA GLY A 126 1.66 3.36 -5.81
C GLY A 126 2.74 2.49 -6.43
N ASP A 127 3.46 1.76 -5.60
CA ASP A 127 4.48 0.85 -6.12
C ASP A 127 3.83 -0.33 -6.79
N GLU A 128 4.51 -0.86 -7.77
CA GLU A 128 3.99 -1.99 -8.52
C GLU A 128 4.27 -3.30 -7.81
N TRP A 129 3.32 -4.21 -7.87
CA TRP A 129 3.43 -5.50 -7.23
C TRP A 129 4.55 -6.33 -7.87
N GLN A 130 5.39 -6.93 -7.04
CA GLN A 130 6.50 -7.74 -7.50
C GLN A 130 6.12 -9.21 -7.49
N HIS A 131 6.43 -9.89 -8.57
CA HIS A 131 6.10 -11.31 -8.69
C HIS A 131 7.34 -12.17 -8.49
N ASP A 132 7.10 -13.40 -8.02
CA ASP A 132 8.20 -14.34 -7.80
C ASP A 132 8.81 -14.82 -9.11
N HIS A 133 8.03 -14.80 -10.18
CA HIS A 133 8.51 -15.29 -11.46
C HIS A 133 8.52 -14.15 -12.47
N PRO A 134 9.44 -13.23 -12.32
CA PRO A 134 9.45 -12.05 -13.16
C PRO A 134 9.67 -12.35 -14.63
N GLN A 135 10.38 -13.41 -14.95
CA GLN A 135 10.66 -13.69 -16.34
C GLN A 135 9.40 -14.00 -17.13
N GLU A 136 8.38 -14.48 -16.47
CA GLU A 136 7.13 -14.78 -17.16
C GLU A 136 6.35 -13.53 -17.48
N LYS A 137 6.60 -12.49 -16.73
CA LYS A 137 5.83 -11.27 -16.89
C LYS A 137 6.59 -10.12 -17.47
N GLN A 138 7.87 -10.28 -17.60
CA GLN A 138 8.70 -9.15 -18.02
C GLN A 138 8.30 -8.55 -19.35
N ALA A 139 7.93 -9.37 -20.30
CA ALA A 139 7.56 -8.87 -21.61
C ALA A 139 6.33 -7.97 -21.54
N ASP A 140 5.40 -8.31 -20.67
CA ASP A 140 4.16 -7.59 -20.58
C ASP A 140 4.11 -6.64 -19.38
N ARG A 141 5.07 -6.75 -18.50
CA ARG A 141 5.04 -5.98 -17.27
C ARG A 141 5.41 -4.53 -17.53
N LYS A 142 4.64 -3.64 -16.95
CA LYS A 142 4.96 -2.24 -17.05
C LYS A 142 5.89 -1.86 -15.92
N PRO A 143 6.78 -0.87 -16.13
CA PRO A 143 7.66 -0.44 -15.05
C PRO A 143 6.87 0.18 -13.92
N SER A 144 7.44 0.15 -12.74
CA SER A 144 6.83 0.79 -11.59
C SER A 144 6.86 2.30 -11.81
N ILE A 145 6.12 3.01 -10.99
CA ILE A 145 6.12 4.46 -11.08
C ILE A 145 7.51 5.02 -10.90
N LYS A 146 8.26 4.44 -9.96
CA LYS A 146 9.61 4.84 -9.72
C LYS A 146 10.49 4.67 -10.94
N GLU A 147 10.39 3.51 -11.57
CA GLU A 147 11.16 3.23 -12.76
C GLU A 147 10.80 4.16 -13.90
N ARG A 148 9.52 4.44 -14.05
CA ARG A 148 9.10 5.34 -15.10
C ARG A 148 9.63 6.74 -14.91
N LEU A 149 9.64 7.21 -13.66
CA LEU A 149 10.17 8.52 -13.37
C LEU A 149 11.64 8.61 -13.67
N GLU A 150 12.38 7.55 -13.35
CA GLU A 150 13.80 7.51 -13.65
C GLU A 150 14.06 7.49 -15.13
N GLN A 151 13.27 6.73 -15.87
CA GLN A 151 13.40 6.68 -17.31
C GLN A 151 13.13 8.04 -17.93
N SER A 152 12.11 8.71 -17.45
CA SER A 152 11.78 10.03 -17.93
C SER A 152 12.92 11.00 -17.69
N LYS A 153 13.51 10.93 -16.52
CA LYS A 153 14.63 11.78 -16.19
C LYS A 153 15.79 11.53 -17.12
N GLN A 154 16.11 10.28 -17.35
CA GLN A 154 17.22 9.93 -18.22
C GLN A 154 16.97 10.37 -19.65
N GLU A 155 15.75 10.21 -20.11
CA GLU A 155 15.41 10.63 -21.45
C GLU A 155 15.53 12.15 -21.61
N CYS A 156 15.09 12.88 -20.63
CA CYS A 156 15.22 14.32 -20.67
C CYS A 156 16.67 14.73 -20.70
N MET A 157 17.47 14.10 -19.87
CA MET A 157 18.88 14.43 -19.85
C MET A 157 19.58 14.04 -21.14
N GLY A 158 19.19 12.89 -21.69
CA GLY A 158 19.72 12.45 -22.95
C GLY A 158 19.39 13.40 -24.06
N LYS A 159 18.17 13.90 -24.08
CA LYS A 159 17.78 14.84 -25.11
C LYS A 159 18.54 16.12 -24.99
N ASN A 160 18.78 16.56 -23.77
CA ASN A 160 19.55 17.78 -23.57
C ASN A 160 20.95 17.66 -24.10
N LYS A 161 21.50 16.45 -24.06
CA LYS A 161 22.82 16.25 -24.56
C LYS A 161 22.84 15.97 -26.03
N ALA A 162 21.88 15.25 -26.50
CA ALA A 162 21.86 14.82 -27.86
C ALA A 162 21.84 15.96 -28.87
N PRO A 163 21.04 16.97 -28.69
CA PRO A 163 20.98 18.02 -29.68
C PRO A 163 22.26 18.79 -29.83
N ALA A 164 23.01 18.78 -28.82
CA ALA A 164 24.21 19.53 -28.89
C ALA A 164 25.09 19.22 -30.08
N PRO A 165 25.31 18.00 -30.35
CA PRO A 165 26.14 17.67 -31.45
C PRO A 165 25.46 17.65 -32.74
N HIS A 166 24.45 17.54 -32.85
CA HIS A 166 23.85 17.26 -33.99
C HIS A 166 23.77 18.10 -34.82
N LYS A 167 23.99 18.26 -34.76
CA LYS A 167 24.00 18.99 -35.26
C LYS A 167 24.63 19.28 -35.53
N GLY A 168 24.89 18.69 -35.18
CA GLY A 168 25.52 19.06 -35.21
C GLY A 168 25.39 19.10 -35.45
#